data_b1035b65e5a951d22064ee6ecd1b080b
#
_entry.id   b1035b65e5a951d22064ee6ecd1b080b
#
_cell.length_a   1.000
_cell.length_b   1.000
_cell.length_c   1.000
_cell.angle_alpha   90.00
_cell.angle_beta   90.00
_cell.angle_gamma   90.00
#
_symmetry.space_group_name_H-M   'P 1'
#
loop_
_entity.id
_entity.type
_entity.pdbx_description
1 polymer ?
#
loop_
_entity_poly.entity_id
_entity_poly.type
_entity_poly.pdbx_seq_one_letter_code
_entity_poly.pdbx_strand_id
1 'polypeptide(L)'
;MKKIIILLLIVSLSLFSVGCKNTTASVNTNSKVSASTENNTSNESSNKVSSNSNTSNTIKTEPLQKDLKYNNEGIPVLMYHSVKYEKDNPVRIPVEKFKEQMKYLKDNGYTTLSLDELYDFLENNKPIPKKSVVLTFDDGYKDNYESAYPILKEYGFKATIFMITSCIGTGEYLTAAQLKELQQNGIDIESHTVNHEKLNTLSYEKKLETLKKSKETLEKLLNKEVKYIAYPYGNYDDSVVRATKASGYKLAVTTKGTWSDKSDGILTLDRVHISGFSDLANFKLRISTPDYNK
;
A
#
# COMPACT_ATOMS: atom_id res chain seq x y z
N MET A 1 4.19 -34.12 52.58
CA MET A 1 3.56 -32.87 53.04
C MET A 1 4.57 -31.75 52.86
N LYS A 2 4.51 -30.98 51.77
CA LYS A 2 5.38 -29.82 51.53
C LYS A 2 4.50 -28.57 51.64
N LYS A 3 4.84 -27.70 52.60
CA LYS A 3 4.16 -26.43 52.84
C LYS A 3 4.55 -25.41 51.79
N ILE A 4 3.55 -24.82 51.11
CA ILE A 4 3.73 -23.71 50.19
C ILE A 4 3.58 -22.44 51.01
N ILE A 5 4.64 -21.59 51.03
CA ILE A 5 4.65 -20.27 51.63
C ILE A 5 4.28 -19.28 50.55
N ILE A 6 3.12 -18.61 50.70
CA ILE A 6 2.69 -17.51 49.82
C ILE A 6 3.24 -16.22 50.40
N LEU A 7 4.11 -15.56 49.65
CA LEU A 7 4.65 -14.23 49.98
C LEU A 7 3.80 -13.17 49.29
N LEU A 8 3.01 -12.44 50.07
CA LEU A 8 2.24 -11.27 49.63
C LEU A 8 3.16 -10.05 49.60
N LEU A 9 3.44 -9.53 48.39
CA LEU A 9 4.12 -8.25 48.19
C LEU A 9 3.06 -7.15 48.06
N ILE A 10 2.98 -6.29 49.05
CA ILE A 10 2.18 -5.06 49.05
C ILE A 10 3.04 -3.98 48.36
N VAL A 11 2.59 -3.50 47.21
CA VAL A 11 3.18 -2.33 46.52
C VAL A 11 2.34 -1.11 46.85
N SER A 12 2.93 -0.19 47.58
CA SER A 12 2.36 1.12 47.94
C SER A 12 2.38 2.08 46.74
N LEU A 13 1.22 2.61 46.42
CA LEU A 13 1.00 3.60 45.35
C LEU A 13 1.23 5.01 45.93
N SER A 14 2.29 5.69 45.51
CA SER A 14 2.51 7.12 45.83
C SER A 14 2.06 7.99 44.65
N LEU A 15 1.02 8.78 44.92
CA LEU A 15 0.48 9.81 44.04
C LEU A 15 1.39 11.05 44.07
N PHE A 16 2.01 11.40 42.97
CA PHE A 16 2.58 12.74 42.75
C PHE A 16 1.68 13.54 41.84
N SER A 17 1.04 14.55 42.37
CA SER A 17 0.34 15.60 41.66
C SER A 17 1.33 16.72 41.32
N VAL A 18 1.59 16.97 40.04
CA VAL A 18 2.29 18.16 39.58
C VAL A 18 1.31 19.02 38.79
N GLY A 19 0.96 20.16 39.38
CA GLY A 19 0.16 21.19 38.75
C GLY A 19 1.01 22.04 37.79
N CYS A 20 0.60 22.22 36.56
CA CYS A 20 1.17 23.22 35.66
C CYS A 20 0.28 24.44 35.60
N LYS A 21 0.88 25.59 35.89
CA LYS A 21 0.29 26.94 35.81
C LYS A 21 0.18 27.37 34.34
N ASN A 22 -0.99 27.90 33.99
CA ASN A 22 -1.21 28.66 32.74
C ASN A 22 -0.45 29.99 32.80
N THR A 23 0.25 30.32 31.73
CA THR A 23 0.69 31.70 31.46
C THR A 23 0.21 32.07 30.02
N THR A 24 -0.78 32.93 30.01
CA THR A 24 -1.27 33.65 28.85
C THR A 24 -0.35 34.82 28.53
N ALA A 25 0.14 34.93 27.32
CA ALA A 25 0.72 36.15 26.77
C ALA A 25 0.02 36.51 25.46
N SER A 26 -0.76 37.55 25.51
CA SER A 26 -1.40 38.26 24.43
C SER A 26 -0.39 39.25 23.80
N VAL A 27 -0.19 39.23 22.52
CA VAL A 27 0.36 40.38 21.78
C VAL A 27 -0.47 40.64 20.55
N ASN A 28 -1.07 41.81 20.58
CA ASN A 28 -1.85 42.46 19.56
C ASN A 28 -0.91 43.40 18.76
N THR A 29 -0.90 43.34 17.44
CA THR A 29 -0.57 44.54 16.63
C THR A 29 -1.25 44.47 15.26
N ASN A 30 -2.10 45.49 15.08
CA ASN A 30 -2.71 45.93 13.83
C ASN A 30 -1.68 46.64 12.92
N SER A 31 -1.87 46.52 11.60
CA SER A 31 -1.79 47.61 10.62
C SER A 31 -2.26 47.15 9.25
N LYS A 32 -3.22 47.64 8.84
CA LYS A 32 -3.93 48.52 7.91
C LYS A 32 -3.25 48.67 6.51
N VAL A 33 -3.99 48.16 5.50
CA VAL A 33 -4.54 48.80 4.28
C VAL A 33 -3.62 49.63 3.39
N SER A 34 -3.52 49.26 2.10
CA SER A 34 -3.91 50.16 1.01
C SER A 34 -4.06 49.41 -0.31
N ALA A 35 -5.22 49.65 -0.92
CA ALA A 35 -5.60 49.30 -2.28
C ALA A 35 -5.06 50.41 -3.25
N SER A 36 -4.79 50.00 -4.47
CA SER A 36 -4.92 50.92 -5.63
C SER A 36 -5.20 50.12 -6.90
N THR A 37 -6.36 50.42 -7.42
CA THR A 37 -6.91 50.12 -8.74
C THR A 37 -6.25 51.06 -9.76
N GLU A 38 -5.97 50.61 -11.00
CA GLU A 38 -6.46 51.34 -12.19
C GLU A 38 -6.16 50.60 -13.50
N ASN A 39 -7.16 50.70 -14.34
CA ASN A 39 -7.37 50.28 -15.72
C ASN A 39 -6.40 50.96 -16.73
N ASN A 40 -6.18 50.33 -17.92
CA ASN A 40 -6.66 50.80 -19.25
C ASN A 40 -6.07 49.90 -20.35
N THR A 41 -6.89 49.29 -21.15
CA THR A 41 -7.48 49.60 -22.46
C THR A 41 -6.53 49.66 -23.65
N SER A 42 -6.77 48.70 -24.56
CA SER A 42 -6.77 48.69 -26.03
C SER A 42 -5.59 49.29 -26.83
N ASN A 43 -5.09 48.50 -27.81
CA ASN A 43 -5.36 48.76 -29.23
C ASN A 43 -4.80 47.69 -30.18
N GLU A 44 -5.63 47.39 -31.18
CA GLU A 44 -5.31 46.63 -32.38
C GLU A 44 -4.22 47.33 -33.23
N SER A 45 -3.42 46.55 -33.93
CA SER A 45 -3.17 46.81 -35.36
C SER A 45 -2.51 45.59 -36.04
N SER A 46 -3.14 45.22 -37.10
CA SER A 46 -2.74 44.30 -38.14
C SER A 46 -1.45 44.66 -38.83
N ASN A 47 -0.60 43.70 -39.15
CA ASN A 47 0.07 43.66 -40.45
C ASN A 47 0.53 42.26 -40.86
N LYS A 48 0.20 41.95 -42.08
CA LYS A 48 0.41 40.79 -42.89
C LYS A 48 1.70 40.96 -43.69
N VAL A 49 2.65 40.00 -43.66
CA VAL A 49 3.52 39.68 -44.81
C VAL A 49 4.14 38.28 -44.61
N SER A 50 3.76 37.38 -45.44
CA SER A 50 4.39 36.46 -46.39
C SER A 50 5.64 35.66 -46.00
N SER A 51 5.46 34.33 -46.06
CA SER A 51 6.29 33.25 -46.59
C SER A 51 7.81 33.20 -46.20
N ASN A 52 8.16 32.12 -45.48
CA ASN A 52 9.08 31.14 -46.04
C ASN A 52 8.99 29.78 -45.35
N SER A 53 8.88 28.77 -46.16
CA SER A 53 8.82 27.34 -45.82
C SER A 53 10.18 26.88 -45.30
N ASN A 54 10.24 26.44 -44.03
CA ASN A 54 11.22 25.47 -43.60
C ASN A 54 10.47 24.31 -42.89
N THR A 55 10.31 23.25 -43.67
CA THR A 55 9.78 21.97 -43.18
C THR A 55 10.82 21.33 -42.26
N SER A 56 10.81 21.66 -40.99
CA SER A 56 11.44 20.79 -39.98
C SER A 56 10.45 19.69 -39.63
N ASN A 57 10.68 18.49 -40.19
CA ASN A 57 10.04 17.27 -39.77
C ASN A 57 10.34 17.02 -38.28
N THR A 58 9.54 17.60 -37.41
CA THR A 58 9.44 17.14 -36.01
C THR A 58 8.68 15.81 -36.08
N ILE A 59 9.41 14.70 -36.07
CA ILE A 59 8.86 13.38 -35.82
C ILE A 59 8.23 13.51 -34.42
N LYS A 60 6.92 13.78 -34.37
CA LYS A 60 6.10 13.48 -33.19
C LYS A 60 6.18 11.96 -33.04
N THR A 61 7.07 11.47 -32.18
CA THR A 61 6.96 10.13 -31.62
C THR A 61 5.65 10.10 -30.87
N GLU A 62 4.62 9.57 -31.51
CA GLU A 62 3.41 9.13 -30.80
C GLU A 62 3.88 8.22 -29.64
N PRO A 63 3.32 8.37 -28.42
CA PRO A 63 3.65 7.44 -27.36
C PRO A 63 3.31 6.04 -27.87
N LEU A 64 4.31 5.16 -27.89
CA LEU A 64 4.15 3.73 -28.22
C LEU A 64 2.87 3.25 -27.54
N GLN A 65 1.85 2.89 -28.34
CA GLN A 65 0.61 2.33 -27.84
C GLN A 65 1.00 1.08 -27.05
N LYS A 66 0.96 1.18 -25.71
CA LYS A 66 1.31 0.06 -24.83
C LYS A 66 0.41 -1.11 -25.20
N ASP A 67 1.00 -2.25 -25.50
CA ASP A 67 0.24 -3.50 -25.63
C ASP A 67 -0.63 -3.68 -24.40
N LEU A 68 -1.94 -3.75 -24.58
CA LEU A 68 -2.93 -3.87 -23.52
C LEU A 68 -3.38 -5.31 -23.35
N LYS A 69 -3.80 -5.68 -22.16
CA LYS A 69 -4.51 -6.92 -21.84
C LYS A 69 -5.79 -6.63 -21.07
N TYR A 70 -6.70 -7.62 -21.08
CA TYR A 70 -8.01 -7.59 -20.46
C TYR A 70 -8.13 -8.69 -19.41
N ASN A 71 -9.21 -8.73 -18.64
CA ASN A 71 -9.39 -9.62 -17.50
C ASN A 71 -9.63 -11.11 -17.84
N ASN A 72 -9.47 -11.50 -19.08
CA ASN A 72 -9.32 -12.90 -19.50
C ASN A 72 -7.89 -13.44 -19.34
N GLU A 73 -6.96 -12.57 -18.96
CA GLU A 73 -5.58 -12.90 -18.62
C GLU A 73 -5.33 -12.55 -17.15
N GLY A 74 -4.53 -13.35 -16.43
CA GLY A 74 -4.14 -13.06 -15.05
C GLY A 74 -3.10 -11.95 -14.93
N ILE A 75 -2.85 -11.53 -13.69
CA ILE A 75 -1.84 -10.52 -13.34
C ILE A 75 -1.07 -10.95 -12.08
N PRO A 76 0.28 -10.85 -12.04
CA PRO A 76 1.03 -11.12 -10.83
C PRO A 76 0.81 -10.03 -9.77
N VAL A 77 0.22 -10.42 -8.65
CA VAL A 77 0.12 -9.63 -7.43
C VAL A 77 1.19 -10.12 -6.46
N LEU A 78 2.27 -9.33 -6.30
CA LEU A 78 3.46 -9.76 -5.56
C LEU A 78 3.27 -9.53 -4.06
N MET A 79 3.54 -10.56 -3.26
CA MET A 79 3.44 -10.52 -1.80
C MET A 79 4.84 -10.49 -1.20
N TYR A 80 5.20 -9.33 -0.69
CA TYR A 80 6.35 -9.07 0.18
C TYR A 80 5.90 -8.93 1.62
N HIS A 81 6.86 -8.86 2.56
CA HIS A 81 6.64 -8.49 3.95
C HIS A 81 7.70 -7.46 4.36
N SER A 82 8.86 -7.90 4.84
CA SER A 82 9.96 -7.07 5.35
C SER A 82 11.09 -6.95 4.32
N VAL A 83 11.65 -5.73 4.15
CA VAL A 83 12.81 -5.46 3.26
C VAL A 83 14.04 -5.20 4.12
N LYS A 84 14.52 -6.29 4.73
CA LYS A 84 15.64 -6.32 5.65
C LYS A 84 16.28 -7.72 5.62
N TYR A 85 17.58 -7.82 5.72
CA TYR A 85 18.21 -9.13 5.84
C TYR A 85 17.98 -9.73 7.23
N GLU A 86 17.56 -10.98 7.27
CA GLU A 86 17.58 -11.85 8.44
C GLU A 86 17.89 -13.27 8.01
N LYS A 87 18.86 -13.89 8.71
CA LYS A 87 19.27 -15.25 8.43
C LYS A 87 18.08 -16.21 8.63
N ASP A 88 17.93 -17.15 7.70
CA ASP A 88 16.93 -18.24 7.74
C ASP A 88 15.46 -17.77 7.83
N ASN A 89 15.19 -16.52 7.46
CA ASN A 89 13.83 -15.96 7.44
C ASN A 89 13.35 -15.69 5.99
N PRO A 90 12.41 -16.53 5.44
CA PRO A 90 11.97 -16.41 4.06
C PRO A 90 11.08 -15.18 3.79
N VAL A 91 10.44 -14.58 4.82
CA VAL A 91 9.58 -13.40 4.65
C VAL A 91 10.36 -12.08 4.70
N ARG A 92 11.66 -12.14 4.99
CA ARG A 92 12.57 -10.98 4.98
C ARG A 92 13.48 -11.03 3.74
N ILE A 93 13.29 -10.07 2.83
CA ILE A 93 14.11 -9.96 1.63
C ILE A 93 15.25 -8.96 1.86
N PRO A 94 16.53 -9.32 1.56
CA PRO A 94 17.63 -8.37 1.60
C PRO A 94 17.37 -7.15 0.71
N VAL A 95 17.74 -5.95 1.18
CA VAL A 95 17.54 -4.68 0.47
C VAL A 95 18.10 -4.73 -0.95
N GLU A 96 19.28 -5.29 -1.14
CA GLU A 96 19.92 -5.38 -2.45
C GLU A 96 19.13 -6.27 -3.43
N LYS A 97 18.57 -7.38 -2.94
CA LYS A 97 17.70 -8.24 -3.79
C LYS A 97 16.42 -7.52 -4.18
N PHE A 98 15.81 -6.81 -3.22
CA PHE A 98 14.61 -6.01 -3.52
C PHE A 98 14.91 -4.92 -4.56
N LYS A 99 16.02 -4.19 -4.40
CA LYS A 99 16.48 -3.17 -5.35
C LYS A 99 16.73 -3.77 -6.74
N GLU A 100 17.37 -4.93 -6.82
CA GLU A 100 17.61 -5.65 -8.07
C GLU A 100 16.31 -6.03 -8.78
N GLN A 101 15.30 -6.49 -8.02
CA GLN A 101 13.98 -6.81 -8.57
C GLN A 101 13.25 -5.57 -9.09
N MET A 102 13.27 -4.46 -8.33
CA MET A 102 12.65 -3.20 -8.77
C MET A 102 13.35 -2.63 -10.02
N LYS A 103 14.69 -2.68 -10.02
CA LYS A 103 15.47 -2.30 -11.21
C LYS A 103 15.07 -3.14 -12.43
N TYR A 104 14.94 -4.46 -12.26
CA TYR A 104 14.51 -5.34 -13.35
C TYR A 104 13.11 -4.96 -13.88
N LEU A 105 12.15 -4.68 -13.00
CA LEU A 105 10.81 -4.22 -13.42
C LEU A 105 10.91 -2.94 -14.25
N LYS A 106 11.71 -1.96 -13.79
CA LYS A 106 11.90 -0.69 -14.48
C LYS A 106 12.52 -0.86 -15.86
N ASP A 107 13.66 -1.56 -15.92
CA ASP A 107 14.43 -1.75 -17.16
C ASP A 107 13.65 -2.53 -18.23
N ASN A 108 12.72 -3.39 -17.80
CA ASN A 108 11.89 -4.19 -18.71
C ASN A 108 10.51 -3.58 -19.00
N GLY A 109 10.27 -2.35 -18.57
CA GLY A 109 9.07 -1.59 -18.89
C GLY A 109 7.80 -2.08 -18.20
N TYR A 110 7.92 -2.70 -17.02
CA TYR A 110 6.77 -3.06 -16.19
C TYR A 110 6.09 -1.81 -15.63
N THR A 111 4.77 -1.86 -15.56
CA THR A 111 3.91 -0.86 -14.91
C THR A 111 3.41 -1.43 -13.59
N THR A 112 3.62 -0.72 -12.49
CA THR A 112 3.02 -1.09 -11.21
C THR A 112 1.61 -0.50 -11.10
N LEU A 113 0.64 -1.31 -10.70
CA LEU A 113 -0.75 -0.91 -10.53
C LEU A 113 -1.10 -0.75 -9.05
N SER A 114 -2.05 0.14 -8.75
CA SER A 114 -2.74 0.18 -7.47
C SER A 114 -3.79 -0.93 -7.37
N LEU A 115 -4.31 -1.17 -6.17
CA LEU A 115 -5.42 -2.11 -5.99
C LEU A 115 -6.74 -1.59 -6.60
N ASP A 116 -6.92 -0.27 -6.73
CA ASP A 116 -8.06 0.29 -7.48
C ASP A 116 -7.97 -0.05 -8.97
N GLU A 117 -6.77 0.05 -9.56
CA GLU A 117 -6.55 -0.34 -10.96
C GLU A 117 -6.69 -1.86 -11.15
N LEU A 118 -6.26 -2.67 -10.17
CA LEU A 118 -6.49 -4.12 -10.17
C LEU A 118 -7.98 -4.45 -10.09
N TYR A 119 -8.72 -3.81 -9.20
CA TYR A 119 -10.17 -3.96 -9.07
C TYR A 119 -10.88 -3.63 -10.38
N ASP A 120 -10.57 -2.49 -10.97
CA ASP A 120 -11.13 -2.05 -12.25
C ASP A 120 -10.80 -3.03 -13.39
N PHE A 121 -9.59 -3.58 -13.40
CA PHE A 121 -9.19 -4.59 -14.38
C PHE A 121 -10.03 -5.86 -14.23
N LEU A 122 -10.15 -6.41 -13.02
CA LEU A 122 -10.82 -7.69 -12.79
C LEU A 122 -12.35 -7.59 -12.89
N GLU A 123 -12.96 -6.58 -12.29
CA GLU A 123 -14.43 -6.44 -12.20
C GLU A 123 -15.02 -5.66 -13.38
N ASN A 124 -14.35 -4.60 -13.84
CA ASN A 124 -14.86 -3.70 -14.85
C ASN A 124 -14.24 -3.93 -16.25
N ASN A 125 -13.35 -4.95 -16.37
CA ASN A 125 -12.63 -5.26 -17.61
C ASN A 125 -11.88 -4.06 -18.21
N LYS A 126 -11.41 -3.14 -17.37
CA LYS A 126 -10.63 -1.99 -17.81
C LYS A 126 -9.23 -2.45 -18.23
N PRO A 127 -8.80 -2.16 -19.48
CA PRO A 127 -7.54 -2.68 -19.98
C PRO A 127 -6.34 -2.08 -19.22
N ILE A 128 -5.31 -2.92 -19.04
CA ILE A 128 -4.03 -2.56 -18.44
C ILE A 128 -2.87 -2.89 -19.38
N PRO A 129 -1.68 -2.28 -19.22
CA PRO A 129 -0.49 -2.68 -19.96
C PRO A 129 -0.19 -4.18 -19.76
N LYS A 130 0.21 -4.90 -20.80
CA LYS A 130 0.55 -6.33 -20.70
C LYS A 130 1.59 -6.62 -19.63
N LYS A 131 2.63 -5.80 -19.55
CA LYS A 131 3.65 -5.88 -18.51
C LYS A 131 3.22 -5.09 -17.26
N SER A 132 2.22 -5.59 -16.55
CA SER A 132 1.72 -5.02 -15.29
C SER A 132 1.97 -5.96 -14.14
N VAL A 133 2.28 -5.39 -12.97
CA VAL A 133 2.39 -6.08 -11.67
C VAL A 133 1.72 -5.24 -10.58
N VAL A 134 1.27 -5.88 -9.51
CA VAL A 134 0.87 -5.19 -8.28
C VAL A 134 1.89 -5.52 -7.20
N LEU A 135 2.37 -4.51 -6.46
CA LEU A 135 3.30 -4.69 -5.35
C LEU A 135 2.54 -4.58 -4.03
N THR A 136 2.57 -5.62 -3.21
CA THR A 136 1.94 -5.61 -1.89
C THR A 136 2.93 -6.01 -0.80
N PHE A 137 2.79 -5.41 0.39
CA PHE A 137 3.59 -5.68 1.57
C PHE A 137 2.64 -5.99 2.72
N ASP A 138 2.83 -7.13 3.38
CA ASP A 138 2.01 -7.51 4.52
C ASP A 138 2.64 -7.04 5.84
N ASP A 139 1.86 -7.04 6.92
CA ASP A 139 2.20 -6.74 8.30
C ASP A 139 2.44 -5.25 8.62
N GLY A 140 3.04 -4.48 7.72
CA GLY A 140 3.39 -3.08 7.95
C GLY A 140 4.68 -2.90 8.75
N TYR A 141 5.73 -3.65 8.42
CA TYR A 141 7.06 -3.50 9.01
C TYR A 141 7.65 -2.12 8.74
N LYS A 142 8.42 -1.59 9.71
CA LYS A 142 9.07 -0.27 9.61
C LYS A 142 10.03 -0.16 8.42
N ASP A 143 10.69 -1.26 8.05
CA ASP A 143 11.59 -1.30 6.90
C ASP A 143 10.87 -1.12 5.55
N ASN A 144 9.54 -1.23 5.50
CA ASN A 144 8.78 -0.81 4.31
C ASN A 144 8.91 0.70 4.08
N TYR A 145 9.06 1.51 5.15
CA TYR A 145 9.34 2.93 5.07
C TYR A 145 10.85 3.22 4.91
N GLU A 146 11.68 2.57 5.72
CA GLU A 146 13.11 2.88 5.80
C GLU A 146 13.91 2.34 4.60
N SER A 147 13.51 1.21 4.02
CA SER A 147 14.23 0.49 2.96
C SER A 147 13.44 0.41 1.63
N ALA A 148 12.18 -0.05 1.67
CA ALA A 148 11.42 -0.27 0.44
C ALA A 148 10.96 1.03 -0.21
N TYR A 149 10.38 1.96 0.56
CA TYR A 149 9.82 3.19 0.02
C TYR A 149 10.81 4.08 -0.74
N PRO A 150 12.06 4.32 -0.28
CA PRO A 150 13.03 5.07 -1.06
C PRO A 150 13.29 4.47 -2.45
N ILE A 151 13.37 3.14 -2.54
CA ILE A 151 13.57 2.41 -3.80
C ILE A 151 12.33 2.52 -4.69
N LEU A 152 11.13 2.33 -4.14
CA LEU A 152 9.88 2.48 -4.89
C LEU A 152 9.73 3.90 -5.46
N LYS A 153 10.08 4.91 -4.65
CA LYS A 153 10.05 6.33 -5.05
C LYS A 153 11.05 6.63 -6.16
N GLU A 154 12.27 6.09 -6.10
CA GLU A 154 13.31 6.23 -7.13
C GLU A 154 12.79 5.79 -8.51
N TYR A 155 12.03 4.69 -8.56
CA TYR A 155 11.50 4.14 -9.81
C TYR A 155 10.11 4.66 -10.18
N GLY A 156 9.44 5.42 -9.30
CA GLY A 156 8.09 5.91 -9.49
C GLY A 156 7.04 4.79 -9.42
N PHE A 157 7.27 3.80 -8.58
CA PHE A 157 6.42 2.62 -8.43
C PHE A 157 5.34 2.81 -7.37
N LYS A 158 4.12 2.35 -7.69
CA LYS A 158 3.00 2.21 -6.76
C LYS A 158 3.15 0.93 -5.96
N ALA A 159 2.68 0.94 -4.72
CA ALA A 159 2.57 -0.24 -3.87
C ALA A 159 1.45 -0.07 -2.84
N THR A 160 1.03 -1.19 -2.23
CA THR A 160 0.08 -1.21 -1.11
C THR A 160 0.71 -1.91 0.09
N ILE A 161 0.55 -1.34 1.29
CA ILE A 161 0.93 -1.96 2.56
C ILE A 161 -0.35 -2.37 3.30
N PHE A 162 -0.48 -3.65 3.63
CA PHE A 162 -1.54 -4.18 4.48
C PHE A 162 -1.09 -4.16 5.94
N MET A 163 -1.69 -3.25 6.73
CA MET A 163 -1.24 -2.94 8.09
C MET A 163 -1.99 -3.72 9.16
N ILE A 164 -1.29 -4.39 10.07
CA ILE A 164 -1.82 -4.93 11.33
C ILE A 164 -2.06 -3.75 12.27
N THR A 165 -3.32 -3.39 12.55
CA THR A 165 -3.61 -2.11 13.20
C THR A 165 -3.22 -2.03 14.67
N SER A 166 -3.14 -3.14 15.40
CA SER A 166 -2.62 -3.17 16.78
C SER A 166 -1.10 -2.96 16.86
N CYS A 167 -0.39 -3.16 15.75
CA CYS A 167 1.05 -3.00 15.68
C CYS A 167 1.50 -1.57 15.37
N ILE A 168 0.58 -0.66 15.02
CA ILE A 168 0.92 0.74 14.67
C ILE A 168 1.72 1.40 15.80
N GLY A 169 2.95 1.80 15.50
CA GLY A 169 3.85 2.48 16.42
C GLY A 169 4.54 1.58 17.45
N THR A 170 4.46 0.25 17.29
CA THR A 170 5.10 -0.71 18.21
C THR A 170 6.30 -1.38 17.54
N GLY A 171 7.41 -1.54 18.28
CA GLY A 171 8.56 -2.35 17.86
C GLY A 171 9.08 -2.07 16.43
N GLU A 172 9.07 -3.10 15.59
CA GLU A 172 9.55 -3.06 14.20
C GLU A 172 8.45 -2.65 13.18
N TYR A 173 7.32 -2.08 13.63
CA TYR A 173 6.20 -1.70 12.77
C TYR A 173 6.14 -0.20 12.51
N LEU A 174 5.44 0.17 11.43
CA LEU A 174 5.22 1.55 11.01
C LEU A 174 4.49 2.38 12.07
N THR A 175 4.95 3.62 12.25
CA THR A 175 4.26 4.61 13.09
C THR A 175 3.12 5.27 12.34
N ALA A 176 2.19 5.88 13.07
CA ALA A 176 1.10 6.66 12.49
C ALA A 176 1.59 7.81 11.57
N ALA A 177 2.72 8.43 11.90
CA ALA A 177 3.33 9.47 11.08
C ALA A 177 3.86 8.91 9.76
N GLN A 178 4.56 7.78 9.79
CA GLN A 178 5.08 7.09 8.61
C GLN A 178 3.95 6.61 7.68
N LEU A 179 2.86 6.06 8.24
CA LEU A 179 1.69 5.64 7.46
C LEU A 179 1.05 6.82 6.71
N LYS A 180 0.91 7.99 7.36
CA LYS A 180 0.40 9.21 6.73
C LYS A 180 1.32 9.71 5.62
N GLU A 181 2.62 9.72 5.85
CA GLU A 181 3.60 10.15 4.85
C GLU A 181 3.60 9.22 3.63
N LEU A 182 3.61 7.91 3.84
CA LEU A 182 3.51 6.91 2.78
C LEU A 182 2.26 7.13 1.92
N GLN A 183 1.09 7.29 2.57
CA GLN A 183 -0.19 7.53 1.89
C GLN A 183 -0.17 8.82 1.05
N GLN A 184 0.40 9.90 1.58
CA GLN A 184 0.52 11.18 0.87
C GLN A 184 1.46 11.11 -0.34
N ASN A 185 2.37 10.14 -0.35
CA ASN A 185 3.34 9.94 -1.41
C ASN A 185 3.01 8.75 -2.34
N GLY A 186 1.76 8.28 -2.34
CA GLY A 186 1.26 7.31 -3.32
C GLY A 186 1.51 5.84 -2.97
N ILE A 187 1.92 5.54 -1.74
CA ILE A 187 1.91 4.17 -1.20
C ILE A 187 0.60 3.98 -0.46
N ASP A 188 -0.25 3.10 -0.95
CA ASP A 188 -1.56 2.87 -0.36
C ASP A 188 -1.46 2.05 0.93
N ILE A 189 -2.33 2.35 1.91
CA ILE A 189 -2.36 1.66 3.20
C ILE A 189 -3.73 1.01 3.36
N GLU A 190 -3.75 -0.29 3.51
CA GLU A 190 -4.94 -1.12 3.57
C GLU A 190 -4.89 -2.09 4.78
N SER A 191 -5.94 -2.88 4.99
CA SER A 191 -6.13 -3.65 6.22
C SER A 191 -5.40 -5.01 6.21
N HIS A 192 -4.80 -5.37 7.37
CA HIS A 192 -4.35 -6.74 7.67
C HIS A 192 -4.92 -7.23 9.02
N THR A 193 -6.18 -6.93 9.30
CA THR A 193 -6.90 -7.16 10.56
C THR A 193 -6.36 -6.35 11.76
N VAL A 194 -6.91 -6.59 12.95
CA VAL A 194 -6.44 -5.90 14.17
C VAL A 194 -5.17 -6.56 14.71
N ASN A 195 -5.14 -7.89 14.89
CA ASN A 195 -4.07 -8.60 15.59
C ASN A 195 -3.50 -9.77 14.76
N HIS A 196 -3.60 -9.71 13.43
CA HIS A 196 -3.14 -10.78 12.55
C HIS A 196 -3.80 -12.14 12.86
N GLU A 197 -5.12 -12.12 13.11
CA GLU A 197 -5.86 -13.30 13.51
C GLU A 197 -6.04 -14.30 12.35
N LYS A 198 -5.98 -15.59 12.65
CA LYS A 198 -6.43 -16.66 11.74
C LYS A 198 -7.96 -16.61 11.62
N LEU A 199 -8.47 -15.82 10.67
CA LEU A 199 -9.89 -15.49 10.56
C LEU A 199 -10.81 -16.72 10.52
N ASN A 200 -10.42 -17.79 9.84
CA ASN A 200 -11.21 -19.02 9.73
C ASN A 200 -11.38 -19.77 11.08
N THR A 201 -10.63 -19.42 12.11
CA THR A 201 -10.77 -20.01 13.47
C THR A 201 -11.68 -19.21 14.40
N LEU A 202 -12.11 -18.01 13.99
CA LEU A 202 -12.95 -17.14 14.81
C LEU A 202 -14.44 -17.41 14.62
N SER A 203 -15.27 -17.02 15.61
CA SER A 203 -16.72 -16.93 15.39
C SER A 203 -17.05 -15.83 14.36
N TYR A 204 -18.24 -15.87 13.78
CA TYR A 204 -18.64 -14.89 12.78
C TYR A 204 -18.65 -13.47 13.33
N GLU A 205 -19.11 -13.28 14.57
CA GLU A 205 -19.14 -11.99 15.27
C GLU A 205 -17.71 -11.46 15.48
N LYS A 206 -16.76 -12.32 15.85
CA LYS A 206 -15.34 -11.94 16.01
C LYS A 206 -14.67 -11.61 14.68
N LYS A 207 -15.04 -12.31 13.60
CA LYS A 207 -14.62 -11.92 12.23
C LYS A 207 -15.08 -10.52 11.90
N LEU A 208 -16.38 -10.22 12.08
CA LEU A 208 -16.92 -8.88 11.83
C LEU A 208 -16.26 -7.81 12.69
N GLU A 209 -16.03 -8.10 13.99
CA GLU A 209 -15.41 -7.17 14.92
C GLU A 209 -14.01 -6.77 14.45
N THR A 210 -13.11 -7.73 14.21
CA THR A 210 -11.72 -7.42 13.79
C THR A 210 -11.66 -6.75 12.42
N LEU A 211 -12.48 -7.20 11.46
CA LEU A 211 -12.52 -6.64 10.11
C LEU A 211 -12.98 -5.18 10.12
N LYS A 212 -14.09 -4.86 10.80
CA LYS A 212 -14.61 -3.50 10.91
C LYS A 212 -13.68 -2.59 11.70
N LYS A 213 -13.18 -3.06 12.86
CA LYS A 213 -12.30 -2.28 13.73
C LYS A 213 -10.98 -1.92 13.04
N SER A 214 -10.39 -2.84 12.28
CA SER A 214 -9.18 -2.56 11.50
C SER A 214 -9.45 -1.50 10.44
N LYS A 215 -10.54 -1.65 9.66
CA LYS A 215 -10.98 -0.67 8.66
C LYS A 215 -11.17 0.72 9.27
N GLU A 216 -12.00 0.84 10.30
CA GLU A 216 -12.31 2.11 10.99
C GLU A 216 -11.05 2.77 11.57
N THR A 217 -10.12 1.98 12.12
CA THR A 217 -8.86 2.49 12.69
C THR A 217 -8.02 3.18 11.61
N LEU A 218 -7.85 2.53 10.46
CA LEU A 218 -7.07 3.09 9.35
C LEU A 218 -7.79 4.26 8.67
N GLU A 219 -9.10 4.18 8.48
CA GLU A 219 -9.90 5.27 7.91
C GLU A 219 -9.81 6.54 8.74
N LYS A 220 -9.96 6.41 10.07
CA LYS A 220 -9.80 7.52 11.00
C LYS A 220 -8.39 8.08 11.01
N LEU A 221 -7.36 7.23 10.95
CA LEU A 221 -5.96 7.65 10.96
C LEU A 221 -5.59 8.41 9.70
N LEU A 222 -6.02 7.91 8.53
CA LEU A 222 -5.54 8.34 7.22
C LEU A 222 -6.50 9.30 6.51
N ASN A 223 -7.73 9.46 7.03
CA ASN A 223 -8.81 10.24 6.43
C ASN A 223 -9.09 9.81 4.97
N LYS A 224 -9.16 8.51 4.74
CA LYS A 224 -9.50 7.89 3.45
C LYS A 224 -10.38 6.65 3.64
N GLU A 225 -11.08 6.21 2.59
CA GLU A 225 -11.75 4.91 2.59
C GLU A 225 -10.70 3.78 2.54
N VAL A 226 -10.83 2.76 3.41
CA VAL A 226 -10.07 1.52 3.38
C VAL A 226 -10.93 0.46 2.69
N LYS A 227 -10.51 0.00 1.52
CA LYS A 227 -11.33 -0.81 0.62
C LYS A 227 -10.89 -2.26 0.52
N TYR A 228 -9.66 -2.56 0.90
CA TYR A 228 -9.00 -3.82 0.60
C TYR A 228 -8.41 -4.47 1.84
N ILE A 229 -8.23 -5.80 1.79
CA ILE A 229 -7.67 -6.56 2.90
C ILE A 229 -6.79 -7.69 2.39
N ALA A 230 -5.67 -7.95 3.07
CA ALA A 230 -4.98 -9.23 2.99
C ALA A 230 -5.42 -10.12 4.17
N TYR A 231 -5.78 -11.37 3.87
CA TYR A 231 -6.11 -12.33 4.93
C TYR A 231 -4.83 -12.82 5.60
N PRO A 232 -4.69 -12.68 6.94
CA PRO A 232 -3.55 -13.24 7.65
C PRO A 232 -3.35 -14.73 7.35
N TYR A 233 -2.12 -15.12 7.03
CA TYR A 233 -1.75 -16.48 6.59
C TYR A 233 -2.46 -16.96 5.33
N GLY A 234 -3.21 -16.11 4.63
CA GLY A 234 -4.08 -16.48 3.52
C GLY A 234 -5.29 -17.33 3.92
N ASN A 235 -5.57 -17.47 5.22
CA ASN A 235 -6.60 -18.37 5.74
C ASN A 235 -7.99 -17.75 5.62
N TYR A 236 -8.86 -18.43 4.88
CA TYR A 236 -10.27 -18.06 4.74
C TYR A 236 -11.17 -19.30 4.61
N ASP A 237 -12.46 -19.08 4.79
CA ASP A 237 -13.58 -19.97 4.50
C ASP A 237 -14.76 -19.11 4.01
N ASP A 238 -15.87 -19.72 3.63
CA ASP A 238 -17.07 -19.00 3.18
C ASP A 238 -17.58 -18.00 4.23
N SER A 239 -17.39 -18.30 5.51
CA SER A 239 -17.79 -17.42 6.61
C SER A 239 -16.89 -16.16 6.66
N VAL A 240 -15.58 -16.31 6.42
CA VAL A 240 -14.65 -15.18 6.30
C VAL A 240 -15.03 -14.30 5.11
N VAL A 241 -15.27 -14.90 3.93
CA VAL A 241 -15.66 -14.15 2.73
C VAL A 241 -16.95 -13.35 2.97
N ARG A 242 -17.97 -13.98 3.60
CA ARG A 242 -19.22 -13.28 3.96
C ARG A 242 -18.97 -12.13 4.95
N ALA A 243 -18.14 -12.34 5.98
CA ALA A 243 -17.81 -11.31 6.96
C ALA A 243 -17.03 -10.15 6.33
N THR A 244 -16.09 -10.45 5.43
CA THR A 244 -15.31 -9.45 4.67
C THR A 244 -16.22 -8.57 3.82
N LYS A 245 -17.14 -9.19 3.07
CA LYS A 245 -18.15 -8.47 2.29
C LYS A 245 -19.07 -7.62 3.18
N ALA A 246 -19.55 -8.18 4.29
CA ALA A 246 -20.42 -7.47 5.26
C ALA A 246 -19.70 -6.34 6.00
N SER A 247 -18.36 -6.35 6.04
CA SER A 247 -17.53 -5.29 6.59
C SER A 247 -17.20 -4.19 5.57
N GLY A 248 -17.68 -4.30 4.31
CA GLY A 248 -17.54 -3.30 3.27
C GLY A 248 -16.21 -3.30 2.53
N TYR A 249 -15.44 -4.40 2.60
CA TYR A 249 -14.27 -4.57 1.75
C TYR A 249 -14.69 -4.96 0.32
N LYS A 250 -13.98 -4.40 -0.67
CA LYS A 250 -14.28 -4.60 -2.09
C LYS A 250 -13.40 -5.68 -2.73
N LEU A 251 -12.18 -5.88 -2.21
CA LEU A 251 -11.23 -6.87 -2.70
C LEU A 251 -10.47 -7.45 -1.51
N ALA A 252 -10.18 -8.76 -1.57
CA ALA A 252 -9.32 -9.42 -0.61
C ALA A 252 -8.30 -10.33 -1.30
N VAL A 253 -7.09 -10.37 -0.74
CA VAL A 253 -5.99 -11.19 -1.26
C VAL A 253 -5.62 -12.30 -0.27
N THR A 254 -5.16 -13.42 -0.80
CA THR A 254 -4.73 -14.62 -0.08
C THR A 254 -3.22 -14.82 -0.17
N THR A 255 -2.73 -16.00 0.20
CA THR A 255 -1.33 -16.44 0.02
C THR A 255 -1.18 -17.59 -0.97
N LYS A 256 -2.25 -17.95 -1.70
CA LYS A 256 -2.16 -18.94 -2.78
C LYS A 256 -1.18 -18.43 -3.84
N GLY A 257 -0.30 -19.31 -4.30
CA GLY A 257 0.87 -18.93 -5.08
C GLY A 257 0.65 -19.01 -6.59
N THR A 258 -0.29 -18.25 -7.17
CA THR A 258 -0.43 -18.07 -8.62
C THR A 258 -0.70 -16.60 -8.96
N TRP A 259 -0.88 -16.29 -10.24
CA TRP A 259 -1.36 -14.97 -10.63
C TRP A 259 -2.82 -14.80 -10.25
N SER A 260 -3.19 -13.60 -9.84
CA SER A 260 -4.59 -13.24 -9.64
C SER A 260 -5.33 -13.20 -10.97
N ASP A 261 -6.50 -13.81 -11.03
CA ASP A 261 -7.38 -13.73 -12.18
C ASP A 261 -8.87 -13.72 -11.77
N LYS A 262 -9.74 -13.53 -12.74
CA LYS A 262 -11.18 -13.43 -12.52
C LYS A 262 -11.79 -14.69 -11.91
N SER A 263 -11.19 -15.88 -12.11
CA SER A 263 -11.71 -17.14 -11.59
C SER A 263 -11.46 -17.32 -10.09
N ASP A 264 -10.54 -16.57 -9.49
CA ASP A 264 -10.27 -16.62 -8.05
C ASP A 264 -11.45 -16.10 -7.21
N GLY A 265 -12.23 -15.17 -7.77
CA GLY A 265 -13.20 -14.35 -7.05
C GLY A 265 -12.55 -13.17 -6.34
N ILE A 266 -13.19 -11.99 -6.44
CA ILE A 266 -12.62 -10.70 -6.00
C ILE A 266 -12.26 -10.63 -4.50
N LEU A 267 -12.84 -11.47 -3.67
CA LEU A 267 -12.55 -11.56 -2.23
C LEU A 267 -11.62 -12.73 -1.87
N THR A 268 -10.97 -13.37 -2.86
CA THR A 268 -10.10 -14.54 -2.65
C THR A 268 -8.94 -14.60 -3.63
N LEU A 269 -8.47 -13.43 -4.09
CA LEU A 269 -7.43 -13.32 -5.11
C LEU A 269 -6.12 -13.98 -4.67
N ASP A 270 -5.51 -14.70 -5.59
CA ASP A 270 -4.20 -15.33 -5.41
C ASP A 270 -3.07 -14.30 -5.42
N ARG A 271 -1.94 -14.62 -4.80
CA ARG A 271 -0.73 -13.77 -4.83
C ARG A 271 0.53 -14.58 -5.05
N VAL A 272 1.50 -13.94 -5.69
CA VAL A 272 2.83 -14.47 -5.90
C VAL A 272 3.72 -14.15 -4.71
N HIS A 273 4.04 -15.15 -3.88
CA HIS A 273 4.96 -14.97 -2.76
C HIS A 273 6.40 -14.71 -3.26
N ILE A 274 7.03 -13.66 -2.75
CA ILE A 274 8.43 -13.33 -3.02
C ILE A 274 9.26 -13.63 -1.78
N SER A 275 9.97 -14.76 -1.82
CA SER A 275 10.82 -15.20 -0.71
C SER A 275 12.16 -14.47 -0.70
N GLY A 276 12.66 -14.14 0.50
CA GLY A 276 14.01 -13.62 0.69
C GLY A 276 15.13 -14.59 0.23
N PHE A 277 14.82 -15.88 0.05
CA PHE A 277 15.76 -16.89 -0.46
C PHE A 277 15.82 -16.93 -1.99
N SER A 278 14.76 -16.46 -2.67
CA SER A 278 14.70 -16.49 -4.14
C SER A 278 15.74 -15.55 -4.75
N ASP A 279 16.33 -16.03 -5.86
CA ASP A 279 17.18 -15.20 -6.72
C ASP A 279 16.37 -14.45 -7.79
N LEU A 280 17.07 -13.63 -8.57
CA LEU A 280 16.45 -12.86 -9.65
C LEU A 280 15.87 -13.75 -10.76
N ALA A 281 16.44 -14.94 -11.02
CA ALA A 281 15.92 -15.86 -12.04
C ALA A 281 14.54 -16.39 -11.63
N ASN A 282 14.37 -16.79 -10.35
CA ASN A 282 13.11 -17.20 -9.78
C ASN A 282 12.07 -16.06 -9.79
N PHE A 283 12.49 -14.83 -9.45
CA PHE A 283 11.63 -13.64 -9.55
C PHE A 283 11.10 -13.44 -10.97
N LYS A 284 11.99 -13.47 -11.98
CA LYS A 284 11.63 -13.33 -13.39
C LYS A 284 10.61 -14.38 -13.82
N LEU A 285 10.84 -15.64 -13.46
CA LEU A 285 9.92 -16.75 -13.76
C LEU A 285 8.52 -16.47 -13.18
N ARG A 286 8.43 -16.06 -11.92
CA ARG A 286 7.16 -15.79 -11.21
C ARG A 286 6.34 -14.67 -11.81
N ILE A 287 6.98 -13.63 -12.34
CA ILE A 287 6.28 -12.47 -12.93
C ILE A 287 6.02 -12.61 -14.44
N SER A 288 6.54 -13.64 -15.09
CA SER A 288 6.36 -13.89 -16.54
C SER A 288 5.54 -15.14 -16.85
N THR A 289 5.30 -16.02 -15.87
CA THR A 289 4.64 -17.31 -16.06
C THR A 289 3.53 -17.48 -15.02
N PRO A 290 2.25 -17.50 -15.42
CA PRO A 290 1.13 -17.65 -14.47
C PRO A 290 1.23 -18.91 -13.59
N ASP A 291 1.59 -20.03 -14.19
CA ASP A 291 1.66 -21.35 -13.55
C ASP A 291 3.08 -21.75 -13.11
N TYR A 292 3.85 -20.80 -12.61
CA TYR A 292 5.25 -20.98 -12.23
C TYR A 292 5.49 -22.05 -11.13
N ASN A 293 4.45 -22.53 -10.48
CA ASN A 293 4.49 -23.58 -9.45
C ASN A 293 4.21 -25.00 -10.00
N LYS A 294 3.90 -25.14 -11.28
CA LYS A 294 3.62 -26.42 -11.93
C LYS A 294 4.85 -27.07 -12.53
#